data_3d3c4040d977325dd52d77cb93bad5d6
#
_entry.id   3d3c4040d977325dd52d77cb93bad5d6
#
_cell.length_a   1.000
_cell.length_b   1.000
_cell.length_c   1.000
_cell.angle_alpha   90.00
_cell.angle_beta   90.00
_cell.angle_gamma   90.00
#
_symmetry.space_group_name_H-M   'P 1'
#
loop_
_entity.id
_entity.type
_entity.pdbx_description
1 polymer ?
#
loop_
_entity_poly.entity_id
_entity_poly.type
_entity_poly.pdbx_seq_one_letter_code
_entity_poly.pdbx_strand_id
1 'polypeptide(L)'
;MPDKNYVTIGLGELLWDMFPEGKQLGGAPANFAYMTRLLGDEGIVASRVGSDALGRAAGRRLERLGLRTSHIQLDSTHPTGTVKVQVDPAGQPTFEIAESVAWDFFAWTPEWRALAERADAVCFGSLAQRCPESRSTIRAFLNALRPGTTRVFDVNLRQSFYDADTLSESAKLADIMKVNNEELPVVAKLLGIPFIYDELRAANWLRDILGPKLVCITRGAKGSLLVGADETSEHPGYRVHVADTVGSGDAFTAALVYHYLRHASVPTLNEAANRMGAWVAGQVGATPARDEFRLEKVRSAVTVEEI
;
A
#
# COMPACT_ATOMS: atom_id res chain seq x y z
N MET A 1 -6.56 1.58 27.45
CA MET A 1 -6.36 3.01 27.12
C MET A 1 -7.42 3.36 26.10
N PRO A 2 -8.03 4.55 26.10
CA PRO A 2 -8.95 4.92 25.03
C PRO A 2 -8.21 4.76 23.71
N ASP A 3 -8.89 4.21 22.70
CA ASP A 3 -8.30 3.88 21.41
C ASP A 3 -7.62 5.12 20.81
N LYS A 4 -6.29 5.11 20.78
CA LYS A 4 -5.53 6.17 20.13
C LYS A 4 -5.85 6.13 18.64
N ASN A 5 -6.32 7.24 18.11
CA ASN A 5 -6.52 7.43 16.68
C ASN A 5 -5.15 7.78 16.05
N TYR A 6 -4.57 6.85 15.32
CA TYR A 6 -3.28 7.03 14.67
C TYR A 6 -3.42 7.76 13.33
N VAL A 7 -2.43 8.57 12.98
CA VAL A 7 -2.33 9.24 11.68
C VAL A 7 -1.53 8.36 10.73
N THR A 8 -2.19 7.82 9.72
CA THR A 8 -1.58 6.96 8.72
C THR A 8 -1.65 7.60 7.33
N ILE A 9 -0.55 7.58 6.61
CA ILE A 9 -0.41 8.27 5.33
C ILE A 9 -0.16 7.26 4.22
N GLY A 10 -0.98 7.30 3.17
CA GLY A 10 -0.66 6.70 1.88
C GLY A 10 0.03 7.74 1.01
N LEU A 11 1.32 7.54 0.72
CA LEU A 11 2.17 8.45 -0.04
C LEU A 11 2.50 7.85 -1.39
N GLY A 12 2.04 8.47 -2.47
CA GLY A 12 2.35 7.99 -3.83
C GLY A 12 1.29 8.36 -4.85
N GLU A 13 1.11 7.49 -5.84
CA GLU A 13 0.25 7.71 -7.00
C GLU A 13 -1.24 7.80 -6.65
N LEU A 14 -1.93 8.68 -7.36
CA LEU A 14 -3.39 8.77 -7.44
C LEU A 14 -3.77 8.87 -8.91
N LEU A 15 -4.63 7.96 -9.37
CA LEU A 15 -4.89 7.79 -10.79
C LEU A 15 -6.32 7.30 -11.05
N TRP A 16 -6.71 7.27 -12.30
CA TRP A 16 -7.94 6.65 -12.75
C TRP A 16 -7.65 5.43 -13.61
N ASP A 17 -8.19 4.29 -13.22
CA ASP A 17 -8.29 3.12 -14.07
C ASP A 17 -9.42 3.35 -15.08
N MET A 18 -9.07 3.39 -16.36
CA MET A 18 -9.95 3.72 -17.46
C MET A 18 -10.41 2.44 -18.15
N PHE A 19 -11.62 2.01 -17.85
CA PHE A 19 -12.28 0.86 -18.47
C PHE A 19 -13.18 1.30 -19.64
N PRO A 20 -13.53 0.41 -20.59
CA PRO A 20 -14.48 0.74 -21.67
C PRO A 20 -15.83 1.25 -21.16
N GLU A 21 -16.32 0.71 -20.04
CA GLU A 21 -17.60 1.02 -19.41
C GLU A 21 -17.55 2.18 -18.42
N GLY A 22 -16.38 2.71 -18.12
CA GLY A 22 -16.25 3.82 -17.16
C GLY A 22 -14.87 3.93 -16.54
N LYS A 23 -14.79 4.62 -15.42
CA LYS A 23 -13.52 4.81 -14.70
C LYS A 23 -13.67 4.58 -13.22
N GLN A 24 -12.63 4.04 -12.61
CA GLN A 24 -12.52 3.83 -11.16
C GLN A 24 -11.31 4.60 -10.62
N LEU A 25 -11.47 5.21 -9.44
CA LEU A 25 -10.33 5.83 -8.76
C LEU A 25 -9.44 4.73 -8.22
N GLY A 26 -8.17 4.77 -8.61
CA GLY A 26 -7.12 3.85 -8.23
C GLY A 26 -5.93 4.57 -7.57
N GLY A 27 -4.93 3.77 -7.23
CA GLY A 27 -3.72 4.17 -6.52
C GLY A 27 -3.66 3.49 -5.15
N ALA A 28 -2.65 2.65 -4.96
CA ALA A 28 -2.44 1.92 -3.71
C ALA A 28 -2.44 2.84 -2.47
N PRO A 29 -1.82 4.06 -2.52
CA PRO A 29 -1.86 4.99 -1.40
C PRO A 29 -3.28 5.41 -0.98
N ALA A 30 -4.17 5.64 -1.95
CA ALA A 30 -5.55 6.03 -1.66
C ALA A 30 -6.37 4.86 -1.10
N ASN A 31 -6.16 3.66 -1.63
CA ASN A 31 -6.80 2.45 -1.12
C ASN A 31 -6.37 2.18 0.32
N PHE A 32 -5.07 2.22 0.61
CA PHE A 32 -4.52 2.08 1.96
C PHE A 32 -5.13 3.10 2.93
N ALA A 33 -5.13 4.39 2.57
CA ALA A 33 -5.68 5.45 3.42
C ALA A 33 -7.19 5.26 3.68
N TYR A 34 -7.95 4.81 2.69
CA TYR A 34 -9.36 4.48 2.87
C TYR A 34 -9.57 3.31 3.84
N MET A 35 -8.79 2.24 3.70
CA MET A 35 -8.89 1.07 4.56
C MET A 35 -8.51 1.38 6.02
N THR A 36 -7.46 2.17 6.25
CA THR A 36 -7.10 2.61 7.59
C THR A 36 -8.21 3.46 8.23
N ARG A 37 -8.85 4.34 7.43
CA ARG A 37 -10.03 5.09 7.88
C ARG A 37 -11.22 4.19 8.25
N LEU A 38 -11.47 3.12 7.50
CA LEU A 38 -12.51 2.14 7.84
C LEU A 38 -12.22 1.45 9.17
N LEU A 39 -10.95 1.18 9.47
CA LEU A 39 -10.51 0.59 10.74
C LEU A 39 -10.57 1.56 11.93
N GLY A 40 -10.75 2.86 11.69
CA GLY A 40 -10.93 3.86 12.73
C GLY A 40 -9.75 4.81 12.94
N ASP A 41 -8.66 4.65 12.21
CA ASP A 41 -7.52 5.56 12.21
C ASP A 41 -7.72 6.75 11.23
N GLU A 42 -6.93 7.81 11.34
CA GLU A 42 -6.95 8.93 10.40
C GLU A 42 -6.13 8.57 9.15
N GLY A 43 -6.81 8.08 8.09
CA GLY A 43 -6.20 7.81 6.79
C GLY A 43 -6.06 9.09 5.96
N ILE A 44 -4.84 9.40 5.51
CA ILE A 44 -4.52 10.58 4.70
C ILE A 44 -3.86 10.14 3.40
N VAL A 45 -4.28 10.74 2.28
CA VAL A 45 -3.63 10.55 0.98
C VAL A 45 -2.71 11.74 0.72
N ALA A 46 -1.43 11.49 0.53
CA ALA A 46 -0.45 12.46 0.05
C ALA A 46 -0.08 12.13 -1.39
N SER A 47 -0.56 12.93 -2.33
CA SER A 47 -0.40 12.71 -3.76
C SER A 47 -0.48 14.02 -4.54
N ARG A 48 -0.41 13.95 -5.88
CA ARG A 48 -0.57 15.09 -6.79
C ARG A 48 -1.41 14.71 -7.98
N VAL A 49 -2.34 15.59 -8.36
CA VAL A 49 -3.22 15.44 -9.54
C VAL A 49 -3.17 16.69 -10.40
N GLY A 50 -3.52 16.55 -11.66
CA GLY A 50 -3.62 17.69 -12.58
C GLY A 50 -4.78 18.63 -12.19
N SER A 51 -4.63 19.91 -12.54
CA SER A 51 -5.69 20.92 -12.44
C SER A 51 -6.78 20.73 -13.52
N ASP A 52 -7.04 19.50 -13.89
CA ASP A 52 -7.96 19.08 -14.96
C ASP A 52 -9.29 18.51 -14.42
N ALA A 53 -10.14 18.02 -15.31
CA ALA A 53 -11.42 17.43 -14.94
C ALA A 53 -11.29 16.13 -14.15
N LEU A 54 -10.25 15.32 -14.44
CA LEU A 54 -9.97 14.07 -13.72
C LEU A 54 -9.46 14.34 -12.32
N GLY A 55 -8.59 15.35 -12.11
CA GLY A 55 -8.11 15.75 -10.80
C GLY A 55 -9.24 16.26 -9.90
N ARG A 56 -10.10 17.11 -10.45
CA ARG A 56 -11.32 17.56 -9.72
C ARG A 56 -12.26 16.39 -9.40
N ALA A 57 -12.39 15.42 -10.30
CA ALA A 57 -13.20 14.23 -10.03
C ALA A 57 -12.57 13.33 -8.96
N ALA A 58 -11.23 13.21 -8.93
CA ALA A 58 -10.50 12.48 -7.89
C ALA A 58 -10.74 13.10 -6.50
N GLY A 59 -10.62 14.43 -6.37
CA GLY A 59 -10.92 15.15 -5.12
C GLY A 59 -12.35 14.84 -4.63
N ARG A 60 -13.35 15.00 -5.49
CA ARG A 60 -14.74 14.67 -5.12
C ARG A 60 -14.97 13.21 -4.76
N ARG A 61 -14.22 12.28 -5.35
CA ARG A 61 -14.32 10.86 -5.00
C ARG A 61 -13.70 10.59 -3.63
N LEU A 62 -12.52 11.17 -3.34
CA LEU A 62 -11.90 11.06 -2.02
C LEU A 62 -12.81 11.62 -0.92
N GLU A 63 -13.42 12.79 -1.13
CA GLU A 63 -14.38 13.39 -0.19
C GLU A 63 -15.57 12.46 0.07
N ARG A 64 -16.14 11.82 -0.97
CA ARG A 64 -17.23 10.84 -0.81
C ARG A 64 -16.79 9.60 -0.03
N LEU A 65 -15.52 9.22 -0.11
CA LEU A 65 -14.92 8.16 0.72
C LEU A 65 -14.62 8.65 2.15
N GLY A 66 -14.85 9.94 2.43
CA GLY A 66 -14.58 10.59 3.71
C GLY A 66 -13.09 10.84 3.95
N LEU A 67 -12.28 10.87 2.90
CA LEU A 67 -10.86 11.22 2.95
C LEU A 67 -10.70 12.72 2.70
N ARG A 68 -9.77 13.34 3.45
CA ARG A 68 -9.43 14.75 3.25
C ARG A 68 -8.54 14.93 2.02
N THR A 69 -8.75 16.04 1.30
CA THR A 69 -7.98 16.38 0.09
C THR A 69 -6.91 17.45 0.32
N SER A 70 -6.72 17.90 1.56
CA SER A 70 -5.78 18.97 1.93
C SER A 70 -4.31 18.68 1.60
N HIS A 71 -3.96 17.41 1.40
CA HIS A 71 -2.60 16.99 1.06
C HIS A 71 -2.47 16.45 -0.37
N ILE A 72 -3.50 16.71 -1.20
CA ILE A 72 -3.44 16.47 -2.64
C ILE A 72 -2.93 17.74 -3.31
N GLN A 73 -1.74 17.69 -3.87
CA GLN A 73 -1.16 18.80 -4.62
C GLN A 73 -1.86 18.94 -5.99
N LEU A 74 -1.94 20.15 -6.51
CA LEU A 74 -2.49 20.44 -7.83
C LEU A 74 -1.36 20.83 -8.79
N ASP A 75 -1.32 20.19 -9.95
CA ASP A 75 -0.39 20.46 -11.03
C ASP A 75 -1.10 21.20 -12.17
N SER A 76 -0.59 22.37 -12.54
CA SER A 76 -1.12 23.14 -13.68
C SER A 76 -0.52 22.72 -15.03
N THR A 77 0.54 21.90 -15.00
CA THR A 77 1.34 21.55 -16.19
C THR A 77 1.10 20.11 -16.63
N HIS A 78 1.04 19.18 -15.65
CA HIS A 78 0.94 17.76 -15.95
C HIS A 78 -0.49 17.26 -15.69
N PRO A 79 -1.00 16.34 -16.54
CA PRO A 79 -2.35 15.80 -16.38
C PRO A 79 -2.46 14.87 -15.17
N THR A 80 -3.67 14.64 -14.71
CA THR A 80 -3.97 13.59 -13.74
C THR A 80 -3.62 12.22 -14.30
N GLY A 81 -2.99 11.38 -13.49
CA GLY A 81 -2.58 10.03 -13.86
C GLY A 81 -3.74 9.14 -14.29
N THR A 82 -3.51 8.31 -15.30
CA THR A 82 -4.47 7.33 -15.80
C THR A 82 -3.77 6.00 -16.10
N VAL A 83 -4.54 4.92 -15.97
CA VAL A 83 -4.19 3.59 -16.47
C VAL A 83 -5.26 3.18 -17.47
N LYS A 84 -4.90 2.95 -18.72
CA LYS A 84 -5.81 2.35 -19.70
C LYS A 84 -5.88 0.86 -19.45
N VAL A 85 -7.08 0.35 -19.30
CA VAL A 85 -7.34 -1.07 -19.22
C VAL A 85 -7.92 -1.50 -20.57
N GLN A 86 -7.20 -2.32 -21.30
CA GLN A 86 -7.64 -2.91 -22.55
C GLN A 86 -7.80 -4.41 -22.34
N VAL A 87 -8.88 -4.97 -22.83
CA VAL A 87 -9.12 -6.42 -22.78
C VAL A 87 -8.91 -6.96 -24.19
N ASP A 88 -7.99 -7.90 -24.31
CA ASP A 88 -7.72 -8.54 -25.60
C ASP A 88 -8.90 -9.47 -26.03
N PRO A 89 -8.91 -9.97 -27.27
CA PRO A 89 -9.96 -10.90 -27.73
C PRO A 89 -10.04 -12.21 -26.94
N ALA A 90 -8.99 -12.56 -26.18
CA ALA A 90 -8.97 -13.74 -25.30
C ALA A 90 -9.47 -13.41 -23.87
N GLY A 91 -9.89 -12.16 -23.62
CA GLY A 91 -10.38 -11.71 -22.33
C GLY A 91 -9.28 -11.35 -21.32
N GLN A 92 -8.01 -11.25 -21.75
CA GLN A 92 -6.91 -10.91 -20.87
C GLN A 92 -6.75 -9.37 -20.78
N PRO A 93 -6.75 -8.79 -19.57
CA PRO A 93 -6.54 -7.36 -19.40
C PRO A 93 -5.06 -7.01 -19.62
N THR A 94 -4.83 -5.94 -20.36
CA THR A 94 -3.54 -5.25 -20.44
C THR A 94 -3.68 -3.86 -19.83
N PHE A 95 -2.64 -3.41 -19.15
CA PHE A 95 -2.62 -2.16 -18.43
C PHE A 95 -1.55 -1.25 -19.02
N GLU A 96 -1.88 -0.03 -19.38
CA GLU A 96 -0.95 0.99 -19.84
C GLU A 96 -1.00 2.18 -18.88
N ILE A 97 0.05 2.34 -18.07
CA ILE A 97 0.16 3.43 -17.11
C ILE A 97 0.72 4.66 -17.84
N ALA A 98 -0.03 5.75 -17.84
CA ALA A 98 0.41 7.00 -18.45
C ALA A 98 1.67 7.55 -17.75
N GLU A 99 2.60 8.07 -18.56
CA GLU A 99 3.82 8.71 -18.07
C GLU A 99 3.71 10.23 -18.12
N SER A 100 4.63 10.93 -17.45
CA SER A 100 4.67 12.39 -17.35
C SER A 100 3.34 12.97 -16.82
N VAL A 101 2.81 12.36 -15.78
CA VAL A 101 1.59 12.77 -15.10
C VAL A 101 1.88 13.45 -13.77
N ALA A 102 0.90 14.12 -13.19
CA ALA A 102 1.08 14.98 -12.02
C ALA A 102 1.82 14.31 -10.84
N TRP A 103 1.54 13.04 -10.53
CA TRP A 103 2.23 12.34 -9.43
C TRP A 103 3.68 11.94 -9.75
N ASP A 104 4.17 12.14 -10.95
CA ASP A 104 5.61 12.02 -11.28
C ASP A 104 6.42 13.24 -10.79
N PHE A 105 5.74 14.34 -10.38
CA PHE A 105 6.34 15.63 -10.06
C PHE A 105 5.92 16.16 -8.68
N PHE A 106 6.03 15.35 -7.64
CA PHE A 106 5.75 15.80 -6.26
C PHE A 106 6.65 16.98 -5.87
N ALA A 107 6.04 17.97 -5.21
CA ALA A 107 6.77 19.08 -4.64
C ALA A 107 6.97 18.88 -3.12
N TRP A 108 8.18 19.10 -2.63
CA TRP A 108 8.44 19.12 -1.20
C TRP A 108 8.04 20.48 -0.64
N THR A 109 6.94 20.54 0.10
CA THR A 109 6.34 21.77 0.60
C THR A 109 6.32 21.82 2.13
N PRO A 110 6.18 23.03 2.75
CA PRO A 110 6.00 23.15 4.20
C PRO A 110 4.81 22.34 4.74
N GLU A 111 3.71 22.24 3.98
CA GLU A 111 2.51 21.47 4.35
C GLU A 111 2.81 19.97 4.40
N TRP A 112 3.58 19.45 3.45
CA TRP A 112 4.01 18.05 3.44
C TRP A 112 5.04 17.76 4.54
N ARG A 113 5.90 18.73 4.88
CA ARG A 113 6.79 18.63 6.03
C ARG A 113 5.99 18.52 7.33
N ALA A 114 5.03 19.42 7.56
CA ALA A 114 4.16 19.37 8.73
C ALA A 114 3.34 18.08 8.80
N LEU A 115 2.92 17.54 7.65
CA LEU A 115 2.25 16.24 7.58
C LEU A 115 3.20 15.10 8.00
N ALA A 116 4.43 15.09 7.51
CA ALA A 116 5.43 14.07 7.87
C ALA A 116 5.70 14.08 9.39
N GLU A 117 5.83 15.25 9.99
CA GLU A 117 6.10 15.42 11.42
C GLU A 117 4.97 14.93 12.33
N ARG A 118 3.74 14.79 11.84
CA ARG A 118 2.59 14.28 12.61
C ARG A 118 2.25 12.83 12.36
N ALA A 119 2.85 12.19 11.37
CA ALA A 119 2.55 10.80 11.00
C ALA A 119 2.91 9.79 12.09
N ASP A 120 2.06 8.80 12.30
CA ASP A 120 2.36 7.59 13.07
C ASP A 120 2.82 6.43 12.14
N ALA A 121 2.28 6.38 10.90
CA ALA A 121 2.78 5.48 9.87
C ALA A 121 2.67 6.10 8.47
N VAL A 122 3.57 5.69 7.57
CA VAL A 122 3.55 6.05 6.14
C VAL A 122 3.72 4.81 5.30
N CYS A 123 2.77 4.55 4.39
CA CYS A 123 2.87 3.50 3.38
C CYS A 123 3.20 4.13 2.03
N PHE A 124 4.22 3.60 1.35
CA PHE A 124 4.69 4.05 0.05
C PHE A 124 5.11 2.85 -0.82
N GLY A 125 5.09 3.03 -2.14
CA GLY A 125 5.41 1.97 -3.10
C GLY A 125 6.56 2.34 -4.04
N SER A 126 6.82 1.46 -5.02
CA SER A 126 7.85 1.67 -6.05
C SER A 126 7.37 2.60 -7.18
N LEU A 127 6.09 2.50 -7.60
CA LEU A 127 5.58 3.14 -8.81
C LEU A 127 5.76 4.66 -8.81
N ALA A 128 5.41 5.35 -7.73
CA ALA A 128 5.55 6.81 -7.62
C ALA A 128 7.02 7.28 -7.54
N GLN A 129 7.97 6.35 -7.48
CA GLN A 129 9.40 6.63 -7.47
C GLN A 129 10.06 6.49 -8.86
N ARG A 130 9.27 6.21 -9.92
CA ARG A 130 9.79 6.05 -11.28
C ARG A 130 10.44 7.32 -11.82
N CYS A 131 9.95 8.51 -11.41
CA CYS A 131 10.56 9.79 -11.76
C CYS A 131 11.46 10.32 -10.65
N PRO A 132 12.63 10.89 -10.97
CA PRO A 132 13.59 11.39 -9.99
C PRO A 132 13.01 12.46 -9.06
N GLU A 133 12.12 13.33 -9.55
CA GLU A 133 11.48 14.43 -8.83
C GLU A 133 10.63 13.88 -7.68
N SER A 134 9.69 12.97 -7.98
CA SER A 134 8.85 12.37 -6.95
C SER A 134 9.64 11.45 -6.03
N ARG A 135 10.63 10.70 -6.56
CA ARG A 135 11.55 9.88 -5.74
C ARG A 135 12.27 10.75 -4.71
N SER A 136 12.83 11.90 -5.13
CA SER A 136 13.50 12.83 -4.21
C SER A 136 12.56 13.38 -3.15
N THR A 137 11.34 13.74 -3.52
CA THR A 137 10.33 14.25 -2.59
C THR A 137 9.85 13.17 -1.62
N ILE A 138 9.63 11.93 -2.07
CA ILE A 138 9.30 10.79 -1.19
C ILE A 138 10.40 10.58 -0.16
N ARG A 139 11.68 10.59 -0.57
CA ARG A 139 12.81 10.47 0.34
C ARG A 139 12.89 11.64 1.34
N ALA A 140 12.65 12.86 0.89
CA ALA A 140 12.59 14.03 1.78
C ALA A 140 11.46 13.88 2.82
N PHE A 141 10.30 13.38 2.40
CA PHE A 141 9.18 13.09 3.28
C PHE A 141 9.54 12.04 4.34
N LEU A 142 10.11 10.90 3.91
CA LEU A 142 10.51 9.83 4.82
C LEU A 142 11.60 10.24 5.81
N ASN A 143 12.51 11.13 5.38
CA ASN A 143 13.57 11.68 6.25
C ASN A 143 13.05 12.74 7.24
N ALA A 144 11.91 13.36 6.97
CA ALA A 144 11.27 14.34 7.86
C ALA A 144 10.34 13.69 8.90
N LEU A 145 10.15 12.39 8.85
CA LEU A 145 9.35 11.64 9.83
C LEU A 145 10.00 11.73 11.22
N ARG A 146 9.16 11.90 12.24
CA ARG A 146 9.65 11.85 13.62
C ARG A 146 10.14 10.46 14.00
N PRO A 147 11.06 10.34 14.97
CA PRO A 147 11.47 9.05 15.52
C PRO A 147 10.26 8.24 15.98
N GLY A 148 10.24 6.95 15.66
CA GLY A 148 9.16 6.03 16.02
C GLY A 148 7.99 5.98 15.01
N THR A 149 7.97 6.81 13.97
CA THR A 149 7.01 6.67 12.86
C THR A 149 7.32 5.39 12.07
N THR A 150 6.31 4.55 11.85
CA THR A 150 6.44 3.31 11.07
C THR A 150 6.47 3.59 9.57
N ARG A 151 7.50 3.13 8.89
CA ARG A 151 7.65 3.22 7.42
C ARG A 151 7.31 1.88 6.80
N VAL A 152 6.34 1.87 5.90
CA VAL A 152 5.86 0.65 5.24
C VAL A 152 6.15 0.75 3.75
N PHE A 153 7.04 -0.08 3.27
CA PHE A 153 7.32 -0.21 1.84
C PHE A 153 6.51 -1.39 1.27
N ASP A 154 5.42 -1.08 0.59
CA ASP A 154 4.69 -2.04 -0.25
C ASP A 154 5.32 -2.02 -1.63
N VAL A 155 6.03 -3.07 -1.99
CA VAL A 155 6.88 -3.15 -3.21
C VAL A 155 6.06 -2.83 -4.45
N ASN A 156 4.93 -3.51 -4.64
CA ASN A 156 3.89 -3.24 -5.61
C ASN A 156 4.42 -2.92 -7.01
N LEU A 157 5.18 -3.84 -7.61
CA LEU A 157 5.81 -3.68 -8.92
C LEU A 157 4.78 -3.46 -10.02
N ARG A 158 5.06 -2.50 -10.89
CA ARG A 158 4.21 -2.19 -12.05
C ARG A 158 5.06 -2.07 -13.32
N GLN A 159 4.72 -2.87 -14.33
CA GLN A 159 5.41 -2.85 -15.63
C GLN A 159 6.93 -2.96 -15.47
N SER A 160 7.68 -1.96 -15.95
CA SER A 160 9.14 -1.81 -15.80
C SER A 160 9.56 -0.60 -14.97
N PHE A 161 8.61 -0.01 -14.21
CA PHE A 161 8.84 1.23 -13.45
C PHE A 161 9.49 0.97 -12.08
N TYR A 162 10.56 0.17 -12.08
CA TYR A 162 11.36 -0.13 -10.90
C TYR A 162 12.80 -0.48 -11.28
N ASP A 163 13.72 -0.28 -10.38
CA ASP A 163 15.12 -0.66 -10.50
C ASP A 163 15.68 -1.16 -9.15
N ALA A 164 16.87 -1.76 -9.20
CA ALA A 164 17.52 -2.32 -8.02
C ALA A 164 17.81 -1.26 -6.95
N ASP A 165 18.21 -0.06 -7.35
CA ASP A 165 18.54 1.04 -6.44
C ASP A 165 17.28 1.52 -5.71
N THR A 166 16.18 1.76 -6.44
CA THR A 166 14.91 2.15 -5.85
C THR A 166 14.40 1.13 -4.84
N LEU A 167 14.47 -0.17 -5.20
CA LEU A 167 14.01 -1.24 -4.31
C LEU A 167 14.91 -1.36 -3.07
N SER A 168 16.23 -1.37 -3.24
CA SER A 168 17.17 -1.48 -2.13
C SER A 168 17.09 -0.30 -1.17
N GLU A 169 17.07 0.92 -1.68
CA GLU A 169 17.01 2.13 -0.85
C GLU A 169 15.66 2.27 -0.14
N SER A 170 14.55 1.91 -0.80
CA SER A 170 13.23 1.92 -0.17
C SER A 170 13.13 0.88 0.95
N ALA A 171 13.66 -0.33 0.74
CA ALA A 171 13.69 -1.37 1.75
C ALA A 171 14.54 -0.99 2.96
N LYS A 172 15.71 -0.35 2.76
CA LYS A 172 16.56 0.16 3.85
C LYS A 172 15.91 1.26 4.69
N LEU A 173 14.99 2.02 4.11
CA LEU A 173 14.24 3.05 4.82
C LEU A 173 13.04 2.48 5.57
N ALA A 174 12.58 1.28 5.24
CA ALA A 174 11.34 0.71 5.76
C ALA A 174 11.53 -0.02 7.10
N ASP A 175 10.52 0.10 7.96
CA ASP A 175 10.36 -0.78 9.15
C ASP A 175 9.61 -2.05 8.77
N ILE A 176 8.68 -1.97 7.81
CA ILE A 176 7.91 -3.09 7.27
C ILE A 176 8.10 -3.12 5.75
N MET A 177 8.46 -4.26 5.20
CA MET A 177 8.51 -4.50 3.75
C MET A 177 7.47 -5.56 3.38
N LYS A 178 6.61 -5.24 2.43
CA LYS A 178 5.65 -6.20 1.87
C LYS A 178 5.97 -6.46 0.39
N VAL A 179 5.94 -7.71 0.04
CA VAL A 179 6.12 -8.22 -1.34
C VAL A 179 5.14 -9.37 -1.57
N ASN A 180 4.62 -9.53 -2.77
CA ASN A 180 3.83 -10.71 -3.07
C ASN A 180 4.69 -11.84 -3.68
N ASN A 181 4.12 -13.04 -3.78
CA ASN A 181 4.82 -14.23 -4.29
C ASN A 181 5.22 -14.13 -5.78
N GLU A 182 4.58 -13.26 -6.57
CA GLU A 182 4.93 -13.02 -7.97
C GLU A 182 6.06 -11.99 -8.10
N GLU A 183 6.08 -11.01 -7.21
CA GLU A 183 7.11 -9.97 -7.13
C GLU A 183 8.42 -10.50 -6.53
N LEU A 184 8.34 -11.40 -5.56
CA LEU A 184 9.51 -11.89 -4.83
C LEU A 184 10.63 -12.43 -5.74
N PRO A 185 10.38 -13.24 -6.78
CA PRO A 185 11.43 -13.68 -7.70
C PRO A 185 12.11 -12.53 -8.45
N VAL A 186 11.35 -11.49 -8.82
CA VAL A 186 11.86 -10.29 -9.50
C VAL A 186 12.75 -9.49 -8.56
N VAL A 187 12.27 -9.22 -7.35
CA VAL A 187 13.01 -8.54 -6.29
C VAL A 187 14.29 -9.31 -5.95
N ALA A 188 14.17 -10.62 -5.77
CA ALA A 188 15.31 -11.48 -5.46
C ALA A 188 16.40 -11.42 -6.54
N LYS A 189 16.01 -11.46 -7.80
CA LYS A 189 16.95 -11.34 -8.93
C LYS A 189 17.64 -9.98 -8.95
N LEU A 190 16.88 -8.89 -8.77
CA LEU A 190 17.42 -7.52 -8.81
C LEU A 190 18.36 -7.22 -7.64
N LEU A 191 18.04 -7.74 -6.46
CA LEU A 191 18.82 -7.50 -5.24
C LEU A 191 19.89 -8.57 -4.98
N GLY A 192 20.02 -9.56 -5.86
CA GLY A 192 21.02 -10.64 -5.71
C GLY A 192 20.72 -11.59 -4.56
N ILE A 193 19.44 -11.81 -4.23
CA ILE A 193 19.05 -12.77 -3.17
C ILE A 193 19.27 -14.19 -3.67
N PRO A 194 20.06 -15.03 -2.93
CA PRO A 194 20.41 -16.37 -3.42
C PRO A 194 19.27 -17.41 -3.22
N PHE A 195 18.14 -17.04 -2.59
CA PHE A 195 17.08 -17.96 -2.15
C PHE A 195 15.75 -17.73 -2.88
N ILE A 196 15.76 -17.69 -4.20
CA ILE A 196 14.59 -17.31 -5.03
C ILE A 196 13.36 -18.21 -4.80
N TYR A 197 13.57 -19.49 -4.45
CA TYR A 197 12.50 -20.49 -4.28
C TYR A 197 12.21 -20.85 -2.81
N ASP A 198 12.82 -20.15 -1.86
CA ASP A 198 12.62 -20.35 -0.42
C ASP A 198 12.21 -19.01 0.21
N GLU A 199 10.89 -18.81 0.35
CA GLU A 199 10.33 -17.55 0.83
C GLU A 199 10.80 -17.19 2.24
N LEU A 200 10.94 -18.18 3.13
CA LEU A 200 11.40 -17.94 4.50
C LEU A 200 12.85 -17.46 4.51
N ARG A 201 13.72 -18.11 3.74
CA ARG A 201 15.13 -17.70 3.63
C ARG A 201 15.27 -16.35 2.91
N ALA A 202 14.45 -16.11 1.89
CA ALA A 202 14.43 -14.82 1.20
C ALA A 202 13.95 -13.70 2.13
N ALA A 203 12.89 -13.92 2.91
CA ALA A 203 12.41 -12.95 3.90
C ALA A 203 13.45 -12.65 4.99
N ASN A 204 14.11 -13.67 5.53
CA ASN A 204 15.20 -13.48 6.48
C ASN A 204 16.35 -12.68 5.85
N TRP A 205 16.76 -13.01 4.63
CA TRP A 205 17.79 -12.25 3.92
C TRP A 205 17.41 -10.78 3.74
N LEU A 206 16.17 -10.50 3.29
CA LEU A 206 15.66 -9.13 3.14
C LEU A 206 15.73 -8.38 4.47
N ARG A 207 15.30 -9.01 5.56
CA ARG A 207 15.33 -8.43 6.89
C ARG A 207 16.77 -8.16 7.36
N ASP A 208 17.64 -9.14 7.27
CA ASP A 208 18.98 -9.10 7.87
C ASP A 208 19.95 -8.20 7.08
N ILE A 209 19.73 -8.07 5.76
CA ILE A 209 20.63 -7.29 4.88
C ILE A 209 20.11 -5.88 4.62
N LEU A 210 18.79 -5.70 4.49
CA LEU A 210 18.20 -4.40 4.17
C LEU A 210 17.62 -3.66 5.39
N GLY A 211 17.32 -4.40 6.49
CA GLY A 211 17.00 -3.80 7.77
C GLY A 211 15.54 -3.65 8.16
N PRO A 212 14.51 -4.02 7.35
CA PRO A 212 13.13 -4.00 7.83
C PRO A 212 12.97 -4.89 9.06
N LYS A 213 12.16 -4.44 10.02
CA LYS A 213 11.84 -5.20 11.24
C LYS A 213 10.88 -6.36 10.96
N LEU A 214 10.04 -6.19 9.94
CA LEU A 214 9.05 -7.16 9.52
C LEU A 214 9.04 -7.27 8.00
N VAL A 215 9.16 -8.49 7.47
CA VAL A 215 8.97 -8.79 6.05
C VAL A 215 7.69 -9.61 5.88
N CYS A 216 6.82 -9.16 4.98
CA CYS A 216 5.55 -9.78 4.68
C CYS A 216 5.55 -10.30 3.24
N ILE A 217 5.34 -11.60 3.06
CA ILE A 217 5.16 -12.21 1.73
C ILE A 217 3.71 -12.65 1.60
N THR A 218 2.95 -11.98 0.71
CA THR A 218 1.56 -12.36 0.42
C THR A 218 1.49 -13.34 -0.74
N ARG A 219 0.56 -14.32 -0.66
CA ARG A 219 0.44 -15.44 -1.61
C ARG A 219 -0.97 -15.54 -2.23
N GLY A 220 -1.68 -14.41 -2.28
CA GLY A 220 -3.07 -14.34 -2.72
C GLY A 220 -3.99 -15.27 -1.90
N ALA A 221 -4.71 -16.16 -2.56
CA ALA A 221 -5.62 -17.11 -1.90
C ALA A 221 -4.91 -18.11 -0.97
N LYS A 222 -3.58 -18.22 -1.05
CA LYS A 222 -2.76 -19.10 -0.19
C LYS A 222 -2.24 -18.40 1.07
N GLY A 223 -2.78 -17.21 1.37
CA GLY A 223 -2.45 -16.48 2.58
C GLY A 223 -1.13 -15.73 2.54
N SER A 224 -0.34 -15.83 3.60
CA SER A 224 0.89 -15.04 3.74
C SER A 224 1.87 -15.63 4.74
N LEU A 225 3.13 -15.18 4.63
CA LEU A 225 4.22 -15.44 5.56
C LEU A 225 4.71 -14.08 6.09
N LEU A 226 4.72 -13.92 7.41
CA LEU A 226 5.29 -12.77 8.11
C LEU A 226 6.51 -13.20 8.89
N VAL A 227 7.65 -12.52 8.69
CA VAL A 227 8.93 -12.82 9.33
C VAL A 227 9.41 -11.58 10.07
N GLY A 228 9.32 -11.62 11.40
CA GLY A 228 9.87 -10.64 12.33
C GLY A 228 11.24 -11.07 12.88
N ALA A 229 11.79 -10.31 13.83
CA ALA A 229 13.08 -10.61 14.44
C ALA A 229 13.03 -11.93 15.25
N ASP A 230 12.03 -12.06 16.10
CA ASP A 230 11.92 -13.17 17.07
C ASP A 230 10.73 -14.09 16.77
N GLU A 231 9.86 -13.72 15.85
CA GLU A 231 8.61 -14.44 15.60
C GLU A 231 8.32 -14.51 14.10
N THR A 232 7.86 -15.68 13.66
CA THR A 232 7.42 -15.95 12.29
C THR A 232 5.98 -16.48 12.35
N SER A 233 5.13 -16.02 11.43
CA SER A 233 3.76 -16.48 11.33
C SER A 233 3.42 -16.81 9.88
N GLU A 234 2.86 -17.98 9.67
CA GLU A 234 2.31 -18.42 8.40
C GLU A 234 0.78 -18.54 8.51
N HIS A 235 0.07 -17.97 7.55
CA HIS A 235 -1.38 -18.03 7.49
C HIS A 235 -1.84 -18.66 6.17
N PRO A 236 -2.76 -19.63 6.17
CA PRO A 236 -3.17 -20.35 4.96
C PRO A 236 -4.11 -19.54 4.04
N GLY A 237 -4.51 -18.34 4.45
CA GLY A 237 -5.52 -17.54 3.76
C GLY A 237 -6.95 -17.94 4.11
N TYR A 238 -7.89 -17.20 3.54
CA TYR A 238 -9.30 -17.47 3.67
C TYR A 238 -9.90 -17.92 2.35
N ARG A 239 -10.77 -18.92 2.38
CA ARG A 239 -11.59 -19.31 1.22
C ARG A 239 -12.75 -18.33 1.08
N VAL A 240 -12.73 -17.53 0.03
CA VAL A 240 -13.78 -16.56 -0.30
C VAL A 240 -14.20 -16.71 -1.76
N HIS A 241 -15.43 -16.33 -2.05
CA HIS A 241 -15.81 -16.13 -3.44
C HIS A 241 -15.18 -14.81 -3.92
N VAL A 242 -14.21 -14.90 -4.83
CA VAL A 242 -13.48 -13.74 -5.35
C VAL A 242 -14.37 -13.01 -6.35
N ALA A 243 -14.67 -11.74 -6.06
CA ALA A 243 -15.36 -10.84 -6.98
C ALA A 243 -14.35 -9.96 -7.75
N ASP A 244 -13.33 -9.43 -7.03
CA ASP A 244 -12.28 -8.59 -7.59
C ASP A 244 -11.08 -8.62 -6.64
N THR A 245 -9.86 -8.75 -7.16
CA THR A 245 -8.64 -8.76 -6.33
C THR A 245 -8.04 -7.36 -6.12
N VAL A 246 -8.54 -6.35 -6.82
CA VAL A 246 -8.03 -4.97 -6.74
C VAL A 246 -8.20 -4.42 -5.33
N GLY A 247 -7.11 -3.87 -4.77
CA GLY A 247 -7.08 -3.31 -3.42
C GLY A 247 -6.99 -4.31 -2.27
N SER A 248 -7.04 -5.63 -2.53
CA SER A 248 -6.92 -6.64 -1.47
C SER A 248 -5.55 -6.58 -0.77
N GLY A 249 -4.48 -6.33 -1.53
CA GLY A 249 -3.13 -6.10 -0.99
C GLY A 249 -3.03 -4.84 -0.15
N ASP A 250 -3.66 -3.74 -0.59
CA ASP A 250 -3.68 -2.48 0.14
C ASP A 250 -4.48 -2.62 1.45
N ALA A 251 -5.57 -3.38 1.41
CA ALA A 251 -6.38 -3.71 2.58
C ALA A 251 -5.62 -4.59 3.59
N PHE A 252 -4.89 -5.59 3.11
CA PHE A 252 -3.97 -6.38 3.91
C PHE A 252 -2.97 -5.46 4.63
N THR A 253 -2.29 -4.57 3.89
CA THR A 253 -1.30 -3.64 4.44
C THR A 253 -1.94 -2.70 5.48
N ALA A 254 -3.16 -2.22 5.25
CA ALA A 254 -3.85 -1.34 6.19
C ALA A 254 -4.16 -2.03 7.53
N ALA A 255 -4.67 -3.27 7.50
CA ALA A 255 -4.94 -4.03 8.73
C ALA A 255 -3.64 -4.44 9.46
N LEU A 256 -2.60 -4.81 8.71
CA LEU A 256 -1.27 -5.07 9.25
C LEU A 256 -0.77 -3.86 10.06
N VAL A 257 -0.81 -2.66 9.46
CA VAL A 257 -0.34 -1.41 10.09
C VAL A 257 -1.20 -1.04 11.29
N TYR A 258 -2.53 -1.19 11.20
CA TYR A 258 -3.45 -0.94 12.29
C TYR A 258 -3.06 -1.70 13.55
N HIS A 259 -2.79 -2.99 13.44
CA HIS A 259 -2.39 -3.84 14.55
C HIS A 259 -0.93 -3.65 14.97
N TYR A 260 -0.04 -3.38 14.01
CA TYR A 260 1.38 -3.10 14.30
C TYR A 260 1.55 -1.86 15.19
N LEU A 261 0.81 -0.78 14.90
CA LEU A 261 0.81 0.43 15.72
C LEU A 261 0.24 0.19 17.14
N ARG A 262 -0.51 -0.88 17.34
CA ARG A 262 -1.08 -1.32 18.61
C ARG A 262 -0.24 -2.41 19.30
N HIS A 263 0.96 -2.68 18.75
CA HIS A 263 1.94 -3.64 19.30
C HIS A 263 1.40 -5.07 19.42
N ALA A 264 0.55 -5.48 18.49
CA ALA A 264 0.04 -6.84 18.43
C ALA A 264 1.15 -7.83 18.03
N SER A 265 0.99 -9.13 18.38
CA SER A 265 1.90 -10.21 18.00
C SER A 265 1.91 -10.44 16.49
N VAL A 266 2.97 -11.01 15.95
CA VAL A 266 3.08 -11.31 14.51
C VAL A 266 1.94 -12.22 14.01
N PRO A 267 1.50 -13.25 14.75
CA PRO A 267 0.30 -14.02 14.40
C PRO A 267 -0.97 -13.17 14.30
N THR A 268 -1.20 -12.26 15.27
CA THR A 268 -2.37 -11.36 15.23
C THR A 268 -2.32 -10.41 14.03
N LEU A 269 -1.12 -9.87 13.70
CA LEU A 269 -0.92 -9.07 12.49
C LEU A 269 -1.33 -9.87 11.25
N ASN A 270 -0.87 -11.11 11.17
CA ASN A 270 -1.09 -11.98 10.02
C ASN A 270 -2.56 -12.35 9.86
N GLU A 271 -3.23 -12.70 10.96
CA GLU A 271 -4.65 -13.01 11.00
C GLU A 271 -5.51 -11.82 10.52
N ALA A 272 -5.31 -10.64 11.11
CA ALA A 272 -6.07 -9.43 10.79
C ALA A 272 -5.89 -9.02 9.33
N ALA A 273 -4.64 -9.05 8.84
CA ALA A 273 -4.28 -8.67 7.49
C ALA A 273 -4.91 -9.60 6.45
N ASN A 274 -4.85 -10.92 6.65
CA ASN A 274 -5.51 -11.89 5.76
C ASN A 274 -7.02 -11.74 5.78
N ARG A 275 -7.63 -11.50 6.94
CA ARG A 275 -9.08 -11.30 7.09
C ARG A 275 -9.55 -10.07 6.30
N MET A 276 -8.81 -8.97 6.41
CA MET A 276 -9.13 -7.73 5.69
C MET A 276 -8.96 -7.88 4.18
N GLY A 277 -7.84 -8.46 3.73
CA GLY A 277 -7.57 -8.73 2.32
C GLY A 277 -8.61 -9.65 1.70
N ALA A 278 -8.99 -10.72 2.40
CA ALA A 278 -10.00 -11.66 1.96
C ALA A 278 -11.41 -11.03 1.87
N TRP A 279 -11.77 -10.16 2.82
CA TRP A 279 -13.03 -9.41 2.73
C TRP A 279 -13.07 -8.54 1.49
N VAL A 280 -12.00 -7.77 1.22
CA VAL A 280 -11.95 -6.89 0.04
C VAL A 280 -11.94 -7.68 -1.26
N ALA A 281 -11.24 -8.81 -1.33
CA ALA A 281 -11.26 -9.69 -2.51
C ALA A 281 -12.67 -10.24 -2.84
N GLY A 282 -13.57 -10.30 -1.87
CA GLY A 282 -14.98 -10.66 -2.06
C GLY A 282 -15.88 -9.49 -2.47
N GLN A 283 -15.33 -8.30 -2.71
CA GLN A 283 -16.07 -7.11 -3.11
C GLN A 283 -15.69 -6.66 -4.53
N VAL A 284 -16.50 -5.84 -5.15
CA VAL A 284 -16.16 -5.20 -6.43
C VAL A 284 -15.45 -3.89 -6.16
N GLY A 285 -14.21 -3.75 -6.70
CA GLY A 285 -13.36 -2.58 -6.57
C GLY A 285 -12.67 -2.43 -5.20
N ALA A 286 -11.66 -1.58 -5.17
CA ALA A 286 -10.73 -1.42 -4.06
C ALA A 286 -11.30 -0.66 -2.84
N THR A 287 -12.47 -0.05 -2.94
CA THR A 287 -13.03 0.81 -1.88
C THR A 287 -14.46 0.38 -1.54
N PRO A 288 -14.65 -0.83 -0.91
CA PRO A 288 -15.97 -1.34 -0.59
C PRO A 288 -16.70 -0.45 0.42
N ALA A 289 -18.02 -0.55 0.45
CA ALA A 289 -18.83 0.10 1.47
C ALA A 289 -18.46 -0.39 2.88
N ARG A 290 -18.61 0.49 3.88
CA ARG A 290 -18.33 0.15 5.29
C ARG A 290 -19.24 -1.00 5.74
N ASP A 291 -18.63 -2.05 6.29
CA ASP A 291 -19.30 -3.19 6.92
C ASP A 291 -18.76 -3.34 8.36
N GLU A 292 -19.52 -2.84 9.33
CA GLU A 292 -19.05 -2.77 10.70
C GLU A 292 -18.83 -4.16 11.32
N PHE A 293 -19.63 -5.14 10.96
CA PHE A 293 -19.47 -6.52 11.47
C PHE A 293 -18.14 -7.13 11.01
N ARG A 294 -17.75 -6.90 9.75
CA ARG A 294 -16.48 -7.39 9.23
C ARG A 294 -15.30 -6.59 9.79
N LEU A 295 -15.44 -5.28 9.89
CA LEU A 295 -14.39 -4.42 10.47
C LEU A 295 -14.13 -4.75 11.93
N GLU A 296 -15.18 -5.04 12.72
CA GLU A 296 -15.02 -5.47 14.11
C GLU A 296 -14.21 -6.77 14.20
N LYS A 297 -14.47 -7.73 13.33
CA LYS A 297 -13.68 -8.97 13.27
C LYS A 297 -12.21 -8.74 12.90
N VAL A 298 -11.90 -7.71 12.13
CA VAL A 298 -10.51 -7.33 11.83
C VAL A 298 -9.89 -6.64 13.03
N ARG A 299 -10.59 -5.70 13.67
CA ARG A 299 -10.08 -4.97 14.84
C ARG A 299 -9.86 -5.86 16.07
N SER A 300 -10.72 -6.83 16.26
CA SER A 300 -10.66 -7.81 17.36
C SER A 300 -9.93 -9.09 16.99
N ALA A 301 -9.12 -9.08 15.91
CA ALA A 301 -8.44 -10.30 15.46
C ALA A 301 -7.60 -10.91 16.58
N VAL A 302 -8.06 -12.06 17.06
CA VAL A 302 -7.38 -12.92 18.03
C VAL A 302 -6.99 -14.17 17.26
N THR A 303 -5.77 -14.64 17.43
CA THR A 303 -5.33 -15.91 16.83
C THR A 303 -6.11 -17.08 17.45
N VAL A 304 -6.35 -18.11 16.65
CA VAL A 304 -7.11 -19.30 17.09
C VAL A 304 -6.43 -20.01 18.29
N GLU A 305 -5.17 -19.72 18.57
CA GLU A 305 -4.41 -20.25 19.71
C GLU A 305 -4.73 -19.54 21.04
N GLU A 306 -5.44 -18.42 21.03
CA GLU A 306 -5.81 -17.65 22.23
C GLU A 306 -7.25 -17.92 22.70
N ILE A 307 -7.95 -18.91 22.11
CA ILE A 307 -9.25 -19.43 22.53
C ILE A 307 -9.06 -20.85 23.04
#